data_e5368240bd07b8254ec9000f927ed6b1
#
_entry.id   e5368240bd07b8254ec9000f927ed6b1
#
_cell.length_a   1.000
_cell.length_b   1.000
_cell.length_c   1.000
_cell.angle_alpha   90.00
_cell.angle_beta   90.00
_cell.angle_gamma   90.00
#
_symmetry.space_group_name_H-M   'P 1'
#
loop_
_entity.id
_entity.type
_entity.pdbx_description
1 polymer ?
#
loop_
_entity_poly.entity_id
_entity_poly.type
_entity_poly.pdbx_seq_one_letter_code
_entity_poly.pdbx_strand_id
1 'polypeptide(L)'
;AVMHPQDDDHDEPWRELVVVGVPGDRTVDMKRLEAQFTPAEIEEATDEDLKKHPELVKGYIGPMAFGPQARGGEKAENANETGEALRYLIDAHIARGSAWFTGADEAGVDYYDLVYGRDFEADGVVEAVQVRHGDMSPDGSGPLSFERGVEIGQVFQLGLKYSNALGLKVLDQNGKTV
;
A
#
# COMPACT_ATOMS: atom_id res chain seq x y z
N ALA A 1 -1.89 3.94 6.75
CA ALA A 1 -2.10 2.84 7.69
C ALA A 1 -3.01 1.79 7.06
N VAL A 2 -2.78 0.54 7.38
CA VAL A 2 -3.57 -0.62 6.94
C VAL A 2 -4.36 -1.12 8.14
N MET A 3 -5.68 -1.21 7.99
CA MET A 3 -6.61 -1.71 9.00
C MET A 3 -6.94 -3.16 8.69
N HIS A 4 -6.29 -4.08 9.36
CA HIS A 4 -6.51 -5.50 9.17
C HIS A 4 -7.74 -5.98 9.94
N PRO A 5 -8.58 -6.85 9.34
CA PRO A 5 -9.60 -7.55 10.11
C PRO A 5 -8.95 -8.51 11.12
N GLN A 6 -9.74 -8.99 12.08
CA GLN A 6 -9.35 -10.07 12.97
C GLN A 6 -8.84 -11.28 12.17
N ASP A 7 -7.76 -11.91 12.63
CA ASP A 7 -7.15 -13.10 12.05
C ASP A 7 -6.77 -14.13 13.14
N ASP A 8 -6.07 -15.21 12.73
CA ASP A 8 -5.70 -16.29 13.65
C ASP A 8 -4.67 -15.87 14.72
N ASP A 9 -3.93 -14.79 14.49
CA ASP A 9 -2.89 -14.27 15.39
C ASP A 9 -3.40 -13.09 16.24
N HIS A 10 -4.52 -12.48 15.84
CA HIS A 10 -5.09 -11.29 16.48
C HIS A 10 -6.59 -11.50 16.77
N ASP A 11 -6.97 -11.49 18.04
CA ASP A 11 -8.36 -11.64 18.50
C ASP A 11 -9.27 -10.46 18.11
N GLU A 12 -8.67 -9.30 17.78
CA GLU A 12 -9.36 -8.08 17.35
C GLU A 12 -8.75 -7.51 16.08
N PRO A 13 -9.47 -6.67 15.31
CA PRO A 13 -8.88 -5.93 14.18
C PRO A 13 -7.66 -5.13 14.64
N TRP A 14 -6.60 -5.16 13.85
CA TRP A 14 -5.35 -4.50 14.18
C TRP A 14 -4.87 -3.55 13.09
N ARG A 15 -3.97 -2.65 13.43
CA ARG A 15 -3.51 -1.56 12.58
C ARG A 15 -2.02 -1.63 12.35
N GLU A 16 -1.62 -1.59 11.08
CA GLU A 16 -0.23 -1.56 10.64
C GLU A 16 0.08 -0.23 9.97
N LEU A 17 1.22 0.38 10.29
CA LEU A 17 1.74 1.49 9.53
C LEU A 17 2.70 0.97 8.45
N VAL A 18 2.43 1.34 7.19
CA VAL A 18 3.22 0.91 6.02
C VAL A 18 3.68 2.14 5.26
N VAL A 19 4.94 2.16 4.87
CA VAL A 19 5.47 3.21 4.00
C VAL A 19 5.40 2.74 2.55
N VAL A 20 4.86 3.58 1.67
CA VAL A 20 4.75 3.28 0.24
C VAL A 20 5.53 4.32 -0.57
N GLY A 21 6.62 3.89 -1.19
CA GLY A 21 7.40 4.71 -2.10
C GLY A 21 6.71 4.83 -3.46
N VAL A 22 6.56 6.06 -3.95
CA VAL A 22 5.97 6.35 -5.25
C VAL A 22 6.84 7.34 -6.02
N PRO A 23 6.84 7.32 -7.37
CA PRO A 23 7.54 8.35 -8.14
C PRO A 23 7.01 9.74 -7.83
N GLY A 24 7.91 10.71 -7.61
CA GLY A 24 7.55 12.07 -7.17
C GLY A 24 6.71 12.87 -8.17
N ASP A 25 6.63 12.42 -9.41
CA ASP A 25 5.75 13.01 -10.44
C ASP A 25 4.36 12.35 -10.50
N ARG A 26 4.07 11.35 -9.63
CA ARG A 26 2.81 10.61 -9.60
C ARG A 26 1.98 10.96 -8.39
N THR A 27 0.68 10.77 -8.52
CA THR A 27 -0.30 10.91 -7.45
C THR A 27 -0.80 9.53 -7.01
N VAL A 28 -0.92 9.31 -5.71
CA VAL A 28 -1.45 8.05 -5.17
C VAL A 28 -2.94 7.93 -5.51
N ASP A 29 -3.34 6.74 -5.96
CA ASP A 29 -4.73 6.31 -6.09
C ASP A 29 -5.07 5.38 -4.91
N MET A 30 -5.71 5.94 -3.89
CA MET A 30 -6.05 5.21 -2.67
C MET A 30 -6.91 3.98 -2.94
N LYS A 31 -7.85 4.05 -3.90
CA LYS A 31 -8.73 2.89 -4.23
C LYS A 31 -7.96 1.76 -4.91
N ARG A 32 -7.02 2.11 -5.79
CA ARG A 32 -6.15 1.15 -6.45
C ARG A 32 -5.22 0.47 -5.47
N LEU A 33 -4.66 1.25 -4.56
CA LEU A 33 -3.81 0.73 -3.49
C LEU A 33 -4.61 -0.16 -2.51
N GLU A 34 -5.78 0.28 -2.06
CA GLU A 34 -6.66 -0.47 -1.15
C GLU A 34 -7.06 -1.84 -1.72
N ALA A 35 -7.33 -1.92 -3.03
CA ALA A 35 -7.70 -3.18 -3.67
C ALA A 35 -6.65 -4.29 -3.49
N GLN A 36 -5.38 -3.93 -3.27
CA GLN A 36 -4.29 -4.87 -3.08
C GLN A 36 -4.11 -5.33 -1.63
N PHE A 37 -4.76 -4.66 -0.70
CA PHE A 37 -4.77 -5.02 0.72
C PHE A 37 -6.04 -5.76 1.14
N THR A 38 -6.99 -5.98 0.24
CA THR A 38 -8.24 -6.68 0.56
C THR A 38 -7.98 -8.02 1.28
N PRO A 39 -8.62 -8.32 2.42
CA PRO A 39 -9.79 -7.66 2.98
C PRO A 39 -9.51 -6.46 3.93
N ALA A 40 -8.25 -6.07 4.10
CA ALA A 40 -7.89 -4.90 4.91
C ALA A 40 -8.32 -3.60 4.21
N GLU A 41 -8.65 -2.61 5.02
CA GLU A 41 -8.92 -1.24 4.56
C GLU A 41 -7.66 -0.37 4.74
N ILE A 42 -7.51 0.67 3.94
CA ILE A 42 -6.38 1.61 4.07
C ILE A 42 -6.86 3.02 4.36
N GLU A 43 -6.06 3.74 5.13
CA GLU A 43 -6.26 5.15 5.44
C GLU A 43 -4.92 5.91 5.38
N GLU A 44 -4.97 7.21 5.25
CA GLU A 44 -3.77 8.03 5.35
C GLU A 44 -3.22 8.00 6.78
N ALA A 45 -1.88 8.02 6.91
CA ALA A 45 -1.24 8.15 8.22
C ALA A 45 -1.57 9.50 8.86
N THR A 46 -1.86 9.48 10.15
CA THR A 46 -2.19 10.67 10.93
C THR A 46 -0.94 11.37 11.46
N ASP A 47 -1.10 12.61 11.92
CA ASP A 47 0.01 13.32 12.61
C ASP A 47 0.42 12.61 13.92
N GLU A 48 -0.45 11.81 14.52
CA GLU A 48 -0.14 11.01 15.71
C GLU A 48 0.73 9.81 15.34
N ASP A 49 0.53 9.21 14.17
CA ASP A 49 1.39 8.15 13.65
C ASP A 49 2.80 8.67 13.40
N LEU A 50 2.90 9.84 12.75
CA LEU A 50 4.20 10.46 12.50
C LEU A 50 4.95 10.84 13.80
N LYS A 51 4.24 11.20 14.87
CA LYS A 51 4.87 11.48 16.17
C LYS A 51 5.44 10.23 16.84
N LYS A 52 4.82 9.07 16.64
CA LYS A 52 5.29 7.79 17.17
C LYS A 52 6.48 7.22 16.39
N HIS A 53 6.69 7.72 15.18
CA HIS A 53 7.70 7.26 14.23
C HIS A 53 8.63 8.41 13.82
N PRO A 54 9.61 8.79 14.66
CA PRO A 54 10.52 9.90 14.40
C PRO A 54 11.39 9.72 13.15
N GLU A 55 11.53 8.47 12.66
CA GLU A 55 12.17 8.13 11.40
C GLU A 55 11.38 8.63 10.19
N LEU A 56 10.08 8.91 10.34
CA LEU A 56 9.23 9.50 9.29
C LEU A 56 9.41 11.02 9.26
N VAL A 57 10.57 11.51 8.86
CA VAL A 57 10.87 12.94 8.78
C VAL A 57 10.07 13.57 7.65
N LYS A 58 9.01 14.29 7.98
CA LYS A 58 8.09 14.89 7.00
C LYS A 58 8.83 15.78 6.01
N GLY A 59 8.71 15.47 4.72
CA GLY A 59 9.39 16.16 3.62
C GLY A 59 10.75 15.55 3.24
N TYR A 60 11.29 14.65 4.07
CA TYR A 60 12.60 14.01 3.86
C TYR A 60 12.56 12.50 4.06
N ILE A 61 11.39 11.90 3.96
CA ILE A 61 11.23 10.44 4.09
C ILE A 61 11.93 9.76 2.92
N GLY A 62 12.83 8.83 3.22
CA GLY A 62 13.56 8.02 2.26
C GLY A 62 13.43 6.53 2.57
N PRO A 63 13.95 5.65 1.71
CA PRO A 63 13.80 4.20 1.88
C PRO A 63 14.74 3.59 2.92
N MET A 64 15.78 4.30 3.38
CA MET A 64 16.87 3.69 4.14
C MET A 64 16.50 3.37 5.59
N ALA A 65 15.50 4.06 6.15
CA ALA A 65 15.03 3.82 7.51
C ALA A 65 13.99 2.71 7.63
N PHE A 66 13.58 2.08 6.50
CA PHE A 66 12.47 1.15 6.44
C PHE A 66 12.81 -0.14 5.71
N GLY A 67 11.89 -1.09 5.74
CA GLY A 67 11.99 -2.30 4.96
C GLY A 67 13.18 -3.21 5.31
N PRO A 68 13.64 -4.03 4.34
CA PRO A 68 14.65 -5.04 4.59
C PRO A 68 16.00 -4.51 5.08
N GLN A 69 16.44 -3.33 4.61
CA GLN A 69 17.72 -2.73 4.99
C GLN A 69 17.74 -2.20 6.43
N ALA A 70 16.59 -1.84 6.98
CA ALA A 70 16.48 -1.37 8.37
C ALA A 70 16.38 -2.52 9.37
N ARG A 71 16.03 -3.73 8.90
CA ARG A 71 15.93 -4.92 9.74
C ARG A 71 17.31 -5.50 10.00
N GLY A 72 17.71 -5.53 11.26
CA GLY A 72 19.00 -6.13 11.69
C GLY A 72 20.20 -5.18 11.70
N GLY A 73 20.01 -3.87 11.49
CA GLY A 73 21.04 -2.86 11.68
C GLY A 73 21.01 -2.24 13.08
N GLU A 74 22.07 -1.50 13.45
CA GLU A 74 22.14 -0.72 14.70
C GLU A 74 21.03 0.35 14.82
N LYS A 75 20.28 0.60 13.73
CA LYS A 75 19.13 1.52 13.67
C LYS A 75 17.79 0.86 14.02
N ALA A 76 17.78 -0.40 14.44
CA ALA A 76 16.56 -1.07 14.94
C ALA A 76 15.97 -0.41 16.22
N GLU A 77 16.55 0.71 16.68
CA GLU A 77 15.98 1.54 17.75
C GLU A 77 14.65 2.23 17.36
N ASN A 78 14.32 2.23 16.05
CA ASN A 78 13.10 2.84 15.50
C ASN A 78 12.04 1.78 15.09
N ALA A 79 12.13 0.61 15.68
CA ALA A 79 11.16 -0.44 15.45
C ALA A 79 9.77 -0.04 16.00
N ASN A 80 8.71 -0.52 15.35
CA ASN A 80 7.34 -0.46 15.88
C ASN A 80 7.27 -1.12 17.29
N GLU A 81 6.11 -1.09 17.94
CA GLU A 81 5.91 -1.71 19.28
C GLU A 81 6.32 -3.19 19.33
N THR A 82 6.43 -3.85 18.17
CA THR A 82 6.90 -5.25 18.02
C THR A 82 8.40 -5.38 17.82
N GLY A 83 9.15 -4.29 17.73
CA GLY A 83 10.61 -4.32 17.52
C GLY A 83 11.04 -4.49 16.06
N GLU A 84 10.13 -4.36 15.09
CA GLU A 84 10.41 -4.49 13.66
C GLU A 84 10.37 -3.13 12.95
N ALA A 85 11.27 -2.92 11.98
CA ALA A 85 11.22 -1.74 11.11
C ALA A 85 9.93 -1.73 10.30
N LEU A 86 9.39 -0.53 10.06
CA LEU A 86 8.20 -0.35 9.24
C LEU A 86 8.36 -1.04 7.89
N ARG A 87 7.29 -1.68 7.44
CA ARG A 87 7.24 -2.31 6.12
C ARG A 87 7.30 -1.24 5.03
N TYR A 88 8.17 -1.45 4.05
CA TYR A 88 8.38 -0.57 2.93
C TYR A 88 7.97 -1.22 1.62
N LEU A 89 6.93 -0.70 1.00
CA LEU A 89 6.45 -1.12 -0.32
C LEU A 89 6.82 -0.06 -1.36
N ILE A 90 6.94 -0.44 -2.61
CA ILE A 90 7.19 0.48 -3.71
C ILE A 90 6.15 0.32 -4.82
N ASP A 91 5.88 1.41 -5.51
CA ASP A 91 5.04 1.37 -6.70
C ASP A 91 5.75 0.64 -7.86
N ALA A 92 4.98 -0.06 -8.67
CA ALA A 92 5.47 -0.83 -9.82
C ALA A 92 6.25 0.00 -10.87
N HIS A 93 6.10 1.33 -10.88
CA HIS A 93 6.88 2.22 -11.73
C HIS A 93 8.33 2.43 -11.24
N ILE A 94 8.64 2.02 -10.00
CA ILE A 94 10.00 2.05 -9.48
C ILE A 94 10.70 0.76 -9.91
N ALA A 95 11.25 0.77 -11.11
CA ALA A 95 11.89 -0.42 -11.67
C ALA A 95 13.24 -0.72 -10.98
N ARG A 96 13.54 -2.01 -10.80
CA ARG A 96 14.85 -2.44 -10.28
C ARG A 96 15.97 -1.91 -11.18
N GLY A 97 16.99 -1.31 -10.57
CA GLY A 97 18.10 -0.64 -11.25
C GLY A 97 17.83 0.83 -11.58
N SER A 98 16.63 1.35 -11.32
CA SER A 98 16.35 2.79 -11.47
C SER A 98 16.97 3.60 -10.34
N ALA A 99 17.50 4.78 -10.68
CA ALA A 99 18.13 5.71 -9.76
C ALA A 99 17.17 6.85 -9.39
N TRP A 100 17.14 7.22 -8.11
CA TRP A 100 16.18 8.17 -7.56
C TRP A 100 16.85 9.26 -6.73
N PHE A 101 16.20 10.41 -6.71
CA PHE A 101 16.42 11.47 -5.73
C PHE A 101 15.30 11.36 -4.68
N THR A 102 15.67 11.24 -3.41
CA THR A 102 14.70 11.00 -2.33
C THR A 102 15.24 11.52 -0.99
N GLY A 103 14.38 11.70 -0.02
CA GLY A 103 14.78 12.09 1.33
C GLY A 103 15.77 11.09 1.96
N ALA A 104 16.55 11.58 2.91
CA ALA A 104 17.56 10.81 3.64
C ALA A 104 17.17 10.55 5.10
N ASP A 105 15.87 10.65 5.43
CA ASP A 105 15.33 10.47 6.78
C ASP A 105 15.91 11.47 7.81
N GLU A 106 16.46 12.58 7.30
CA GLU A 106 17.03 13.68 8.07
C GLU A 106 16.60 15.02 7.45
N ALA A 107 16.19 15.97 8.28
CA ALA A 107 15.72 17.29 7.84
C ALA A 107 16.79 18.05 7.06
N GLY A 108 16.49 18.45 5.84
CA GLY A 108 17.39 19.18 4.95
C GLY A 108 18.39 18.31 4.20
N VAL A 109 18.28 17.00 4.28
CA VAL A 109 19.19 16.04 3.63
C VAL A 109 18.44 15.15 2.68
N ASP A 110 19.01 14.95 1.49
CA ASP A 110 18.49 14.08 0.44
C ASP A 110 19.56 13.15 -0.07
N TYR A 111 19.15 11.96 -0.51
CA TYR A 111 19.97 11.05 -1.29
C TYR A 111 19.89 11.40 -2.77
N TYR A 112 21.04 11.36 -3.42
CA TYR A 112 21.18 11.46 -4.86
C TYR A 112 21.71 10.14 -5.43
N ASP A 113 21.19 9.72 -6.59
CA ASP A 113 21.57 8.48 -7.27
C ASP A 113 21.37 7.21 -6.41
N LEU A 114 20.30 7.22 -5.58
CA LEU A 114 19.92 6.04 -4.80
C LEU A 114 19.23 5.02 -5.72
N VAL A 115 19.79 3.83 -5.86
CA VAL A 115 19.35 2.84 -6.84
C VAL A 115 18.62 1.68 -6.16
N TYR A 116 17.36 1.45 -6.60
CA TYR A 116 16.61 0.28 -6.17
C TYR A 116 17.29 -1.02 -6.61
N GLY A 117 17.52 -1.90 -5.67
CA GLY A 117 18.20 -3.19 -5.90
C GLY A 117 19.73 -3.13 -5.86
N ARG A 118 20.32 -1.94 -5.68
CA ARG A 118 21.74 -1.75 -5.34
C ARG A 118 21.90 -1.24 -3.92
N ASP A 119 21.17 -0.18 -3.57
CA ASP A 119 21.33 0.56 -2.32
C ASP A 119 20.20 0.30 -1.34
N PHE A 120 19.00 -0.01 -1.83
CA PHE A 120 17.86 -0.36 -1.01
C PHE A 120 17.00 -1.44 -1.67
N GLU A 121 16.25 -2.13 -0.84
CA GLU A 121 15.25 -3.12 -1.23
C GLU A 121 13.88 -2.74 -0.66
N ALA A 122 12.82 -3.33 -1.18
CA ALA A 122 11.46 -3.19 -0.67
C ALA A 122 10.90 -4.54 -0.23
N ASP A 123 9.94 -4.53 0.67
CA ASP A 123 9.23 -5.73 1.13
C ASP A 123 8.26 -6.26 0.09
N GLY A 124 7.89 -5.43 -0.86
CA GLY A 124 7.00 -5.80 -1.95
C GLY A 124 6.76 -4.66 -2.92
N VAL A 125 6.10 -5.01 -4.01
CA VAL A 125 5.70 -4.09 -5.07
C VAL A 125 4.19 -4.00 -5.09
N VAL A 126 3.66 -2.80 -5.19
CA VAL A 126 2.23 -2.51 -5.25
C VAL A 126 1.91 -1.59 -6.43
N GLU A 127 0.68 -1.55 -6.84
CA GLU A 127 0.18 -0.56 -7.80
C GLU A 127 -0.51 0.57 -7.04
N ALA A 128 0.24 1.62 -6.72
CA ALA A 128 -0.21 2.69 -5.84
C ALA A 128 -0.61 3.97 -6.56
N VAL A 129 -0.13 4.21 -7.78
CA VAL A 129 -0.30 5.50 -8.42
C VAL A 129 -1.42 5.52 -9.45
N GLN A 130 -1.94 6.72 -9.70
CA GLN A 130 -2.90 6.96 -10.78
C GLN A 130 -2.28 6.62 -12.13
N VAL A 131 -3.07 5.92 -12.94
CA VAL A 131 -2.73 5.61 -14.32
C VAL A 131 -2.73 6.90 -15.15
N ARG A 132 -1.79 7.02 -16.08
CA ARG A 132 -1.69 8.14 -17.02
C ARG A 132 -1.81 7.69 -18.46
N HIS A 133 -2.19 8.61 -19.31
CA HIS A 133 -2.15 8.39 -20.76
C HIS A 133 -0.72 8.02 -21.17
N GLY A 134 -0.57 6.93 -21.91
CA GLY A 134 0.72 6.41 -22.35
C GLY A 134 1.39 5.41 -21.38
N ASP A 135 0.87 5.20 -20.18
CA ASP A 135 1.33 4.11 -19.32
C ASP A 135 1.10 2.76 -20.03
N MET A 136 2.03 1.83 -19.84
CA MET A 136 1.88 0.49 -20.43
C MET A 136 0.81 -0.30 -19.71
N SER A 137 -0.03 -0.98 -20.48
CA SER A 137 -0.99 -1.94 -19.91
C SER A 137 -0.27 -3.09 -19.23
N PRO A 138 -0.71 -3.54 -18.02
CA PRO A 138 -0.10 -4.66 -17.30
C PRO A 138 -0.06 -5.97 -18.08
N ASP A 139 -0.98 -6.16 -19.03
CA ASP A 139 -1.04 -7.32 -19.90
C ASP A 139 -0.14 -7.26 -21.14
N GLY A 140 0.61 -6.15 -21.28
CA GLY A 140 1.50 -5.92 -22.40
C GLY A 140 0.82 -5.57 -23.73
N SER A 141 -0.50 -5.31 -23.74
CA SER A 141 -1.27 -5.01 -24.95
C SER A 141 -0.90 -3.67 -25.60
N GLY A 142 -0.20 -2.78 -24.88
CA GLY A 142 0.28 -1.52 -25.39
C GLY A 142 0.02 -0.34 -24.44
N PRO A 143 0.26 0.89 -24.91
CA PRO A 143 0.03 2.08 -24.10
C PRO A 143 -1.46 2.34 -23.89
N LEU A 144 -1.80 2.76 -22.67
CA LEU A 144 -3.17 3.12 -22.29
C LEU A 144 -3.57 4.47 -22.86
N SER A 145 -4.81 4.58 -23.31
CA SER A 145 -5.44 5.85 -23.67
C SER A 145 -6.65 6.13 -22.79
N PHE A 146 -6.92 7.43 -22.54
CA PHE A 146 -8.13 7.85 -21.82
C PHE A 146 -9.17 8.33 -22.81
N GLU A 147 -10.37 7.79 -22.65
CA GLU A 147 -11.54 8.22 -23.40
C GLU A 147 -12.66 8.67 -22.43
N ARG A 148 -13.45 9.62 -22.88
CA ARG A 148 -14.64 10.00 -22.13
C ARG A 148 -15.83 9.20 -22.61
N GLY A 149 -16.51 8.54 -21.68
CA GLY A 149 -17.74 7.80 -21.93
C GLY A 149 -18.88 8.27 -21.03
N VAL A 150 -20.09 7.91 -21.40
CA VAL A 150 -21.26 8.06 -20.55
C VAL A 150 -21.65 6.65 -20.10
N GLU A 151 -21.75 6.45 -18.79
CA GLU A 151 -22.23 5.18 -18.24
C GLU A 151 -23.72 5.05 -18.52
N ILE A 152 -24.10 4.00 -19.28
CA ILE A 152 -25.50 3.75 -19.65
C ILE A 152 -26.08 2.54 -18.94
N GLY A 153 -25.29 1.83 -18.16
CA GLY A 153 -25.71 0.69 -17.36
C GLY A 153 -24.58 0.17 -16.48
N GLN A 154 -24.94 -0.38 -15.35
CA GLN A 154 -24.01 -0.98 -14.39
C GLN A 154 -24.49 -2.35 -13.98
N VAL A 155 -23.58 -3.32 -13.91
CA VAL A 155 -23.81 -4.66 -13.39
C VAL A 155 -22.77 -4.95 -12.34
N PHE A 156 -23.19 -5.47 -11.19
CA PHE A 156 -22.27 -5.85 -10.12
C PHE A 156 -22.75 -7.12 -9.42
N GLN A 157 -21.82 -7.84 -8.87
CA GLN A 157 -22.09 -9.04 -8.06
C GLN A 157 -22.30 -8.62 -6.60
N LEU A 158 -23.52 -8.82 -6.09
CA LEU A 158 -23.88 -8.42 -4.73
C LEU A 158 -23.13 -9.17 -3.62
N GLY A 159 -22.69 -10.41 -3.91
CA GLY A 159 -22.12 -11.29 -2.89
C GLY A 159 -23.11 -11.55 -1.74
N LEU A 160 -22.59 -11.73 -0.53
CA LEU A 160 -23.39 -12.02 0.67
C LEU A 160 -23.52 -10.83 1.62
N LYS A 161 -22.98 -9.67 1.28
CA LYS A 161 -22.95 -8.50 2.18
C LYS A 161 -24.33 -8.11 2.69
N TYR A 162 -25.28 -7.99 1.79
CA TYR A 162 -26.66 -7.59 2.14
C TYR A 162 -27.47 -8.72 2.76
N SER A 163 -27.34 -9.94 2.24
CA SER A 163 -28.04 -11.09 2.78
C SER A 163 -27.62 -11.39 4.22
N ASN A 164 -26.34 -11.31 4.52
CA ASN A 164 -25.83 -11.49 5.90
C ASN A 164 -26.32 -10.37 6.83
N ALA A 165 -26.24 -9.11 6.41
CA ALA A 165 -26.66 -7.97 7.22
C ALA A 165 -28.16 -7.98 7.51
N LEU A 166 -28.98 -8.48 6.58
CA LEU A 166 -30.44 -8.59 6.72
C LEU A 166 -30.88 -9.91 7.34
N GLY A 167 -29.95 -10.82 7.66
CA GLY A 167 -30.26 -12.13 8.22
C GLY A 167 -31.08 -13.02 7.27
N LEU A 168 -30.93 -12.82 5.94
CA LEU A 168 -31.64 -13.62 4.94
C LEU A 168 -31.19 -15.07 5.05
N LYS A 169 -32.16 -15.96 5.18
CA LYS A 169 -31.97 -17.41 5.19
C LYS A 169 -32.94 -18.06 4.21
N VAL A 170 -32.44 -18.96 3.40
CA VAL A 170 -33.25 -19.75 2.48
C VAL A 170 -33.07 -21.23 2.78
N LEU A 171 -34.03 -22.04 2.39
CA LEU A 171 -33.92 -23.50 2.48
C LEU A 171 -33.45 -24.05 1.16
N ASP A 172 -32.47 -24.94 1.20
CA ASP A 172 -32.08 -25.72 0.03
C ASP A 172 -33.13 -26.80 -0.33
N GLN A 173 -32.88 -27.55 -1.38
CA GLN A 173 -33.80 -28.63 -1.85
C GLN A 173 -34.02 -29.74 -0.82
N ASN A 174 -33.16 -29.84 0.20
CA ASN A 174 -33.23 -30.81 1.29
C ASN A 174 -33.83 -30.23 2.56
N GLY A 175 -34.29 -28.96 2.53
CA GLY A 175 -34.84 -28.28 3.66
C GLY A 175 -33.80 -27.77 4.67
N LYS A 176 -32.50 -27.73 4.29
CA LYS A 176 -31.44 -27.19 5.11
C LYS A 176 -31.33 -25.68 4.87
N THR A 177 -31.19 -24.94 5.96
CA THR A 177 -30.94 -23.48 5.91
C THR A 177 -29.55 -23.20 5.34
N VAL A 178 -29.49 -22.33 4.33
CA VAL A 178 -28.27 -21.79 3.73
C VAL A 178 -28.34 -20.28 3.69
#